data_e3df29d9bfbb64d3a9e797dd1bcc5973
#
_entry.id   e3df29d9bfbb64d3a9e797dd1bcc5973
#
_cell.length_a   1.000
_cell.length_b   1.000
_cell.length_c   1.000
_cell.angle_alpha   90.00
_cell.angle_beta   90.00
_cell.angle_gamma   90.00
#
_symmetry.space_group_name_H-M   'P 1'
#
loop_
_entity.id
_entity.type
_entity.pdbx_description
1 polymer ?
#
loop_
_entity_poly.entity_id
_entity_poly.type
_entity_poly.pdbx_seq_one_letter_code
_entity_poly.pdbx_strand_id
1 'polypeptide(L)'
;MRIYIDNTDNRSRTGRVILPNRKKLRFPILWFSVWIDDEIRKRYQYFTKKEFREALFINAYHILTRPHIRKITEGRDIHKLLRFEGPIIADSGGFIFRNQTKLSFDPLALLRFYETSKVDIGLVLDHPPDPKSLNDENTRIKTTLKNTILMFENKQSSDLLLLPVVSSLSIEKIRDIIRAIRRVWTIEGICIGGLVPLIRTQIPNGRKLLVELLIMIRRLLPDSFIHVLGVGGTTTMHLMYYLGVDSVDSCAWEKKAAYGLIQLPKVGDRFIIRRSKRKRYPTLSTKEYEMLLECQCPVCKKHPPEDLDVSRDLRVVHNAWVFQNEVKEAREMIRKREYEE
;
A
#
# COMPACT_ATOMS: atom_id res chain seq x y z
N MET A 1 6.43 -17.51 6.33
CA MET A 1 6.20 -16.31 7.17
C MET A 1 5.67 -16.74 8.53
N ARG A 2 5.95 -15.99 9.62
CA ARG A 2 5.37 -16.27 10.96
C ARG A 2 4.66 -15.03 11.47
N ILE A 3 3.45 -15.18 11.98
CA ILE A 3 2.61 -14.08 12.48
C ILE A 3 2.43 -14.26 13.98
N TYR A 4 2.64 -13.19 14.74
CA TYR A 4 2.43 -13.12 16.18
C TYR A 4 1.47 -11.99 16.47
N ILE A 5 0.34 -12.28 17.09
CA ILE A 5 -0.68 -11.30 17.47
C ILE A 5 -0.41 -10.89 18.90
N ASP A 6 -0.22 -9.59 19.14
CA ASP A 6 0.07 -9.04 20.46
C ASP A 6 -1.23 -8.53 21.13
N ASN A 7 -2.13 -7.84 20.37
CA ASN A 7 -3.42 -7.36 20.86
C ASN A 7 -4.49 -7.48 19.77
N THR A 8 -5.74 -7.58 20.22
CA THR A 8 -6.93 -7.55 19.36
C THR A 8 -7.97 -6.59 19.92
N ASP A 9 -8.65 -5.90 19.03
CA ASP A 9 -9.78 -5.06 19.30
C ASP A 9 -10.83 -5.34 18.21
N ASN A 10 -11.84 -6.13 18.55
CA ASN A 10 -12.81 -6.71 17.63
C ASN A 10 -12.12 -7.45 16.45
N ARG A 11 -12.08 -6.86 15.25
CA ARG A 11 -11.40 -7.42 14.06
C ARG A 11 -10.00 -6.88 13.86
N SER A 12 -9.74 -5.69 14.40
CA SER A 12 -8.43 -5.08 14.34
C SER A 12 -7.44 -5.78 15.24
N ARG A 13 -6.17 -5.75 14.85
CA ARG A 13 -5.12 -6.43 15.62
C ARG A 13 -3.77 -5.74 15.47
N THR A 14 -2.97 -5.82 16.51
CA THR A 14 -1.54 -5.48 16.46
C THR A 14 -0.70 -6.72 16.66
N GLY A 15 0.51 -6.68 16.13
CA GLY A 15 1.42 -7.79 16.26
C GLY A 15 2.67 -7.63 15.42
N ARG A 16 3.32 -8.76 15.16
CA ARG A 16 4.57 -8.83 14.40
C ARG A 16 4.48 -9.91 13.34
N VAL A 17 4.99 -9.59 12.16
CA VAL A 17 5.26 -10.58 11.12
C VAL A 17 6.78 -10.74 10.98
N ILE A 18 7.24 -12.00 10.91
CA ILE A 18 8.62 -12.36 10.60
C ILE A 18 8.63 -12.95 9.19
N LEU A 19 9.30 -12.26 8.27
CA LEU A 19 9.45 -12.69 6.88
C LEU A 19 10.41 -13.88 6.74
N PRO A 20 10.44 -14.61 5.62
CA PRO A 20 11.37 -15.71 5.38
C PRO A 20 12.83 -15.32 5.58
N ASN A 21 13.23 -14.13 5.14
CA ASN A 21 14.57 -13.56 5.32
C ASN A 21 14.83 -12.98 6.72
N ARG A 22 13.97 -13.29 7.72
CA ARG A 22 14.04 -12.89 9.12
C ARG A 22 13.80 -11.41 9.41
N LYS A 23 13.50 -10.58 8.42
CA LYS A 23 13.07 -9.19 8.68
C LYS A 23 11.75 -9.19 9.43
N LYS A 24 11.58 -8.18 10.31
CA LYS A 24 10.42 -8.05 11.20
C LYS A 24 9.64 -6.79 10.87
N LEU A 25 8.32 -6.91 10.86
CA LEU A 25 7.38 -5.80 10.69
C LEU A 25 6.36 -5.83 11.83
N ARG A 26 5.99 -4.66 12.34
CA ARG A 26 4.87 -4.50 13.27
C ARG A 26 3.64 -4.06 12.51
N PHE A 27 2.54 -4.78 12.62
CA PHE A 27 1.27 -4.37 12.02
C PHE A 27 0.32 -3.72 13.05
N PRO A 28 -0.61 -2.85 12.61
CA PRO A 28 -0.85 -2.38 11.25
C PRO A 28 0.34 -1.71 10.57
N ILE A 29 0.45 -1.87 9.23
CA ILE A 29 1.55 -1.35 8.43
C ILE A 29 1.03 -0.42 7.34
N LEU A 30 1.71 0.70 7.15
CA LEU A 30 1.63 1.47 5.91
C LEU A 30 2.92 1.28 5.11
N TRP A 31 2.77 0.80 3.88
CA TRP A 31 3.86 0.75 2.91
C TRP A 31 3.91 2.07 2.15
N PHE A 32 5.04 2.76 2.25
CA PHE A 32 5.27 4.00 1.51
C PHE A 32 5.64 3.69 0.07
N SER A 33 4.74 4.00 -0.87
CA SER A 33 5.04 3.84 -2.29
C SER A 33 6.08 4.85 -2.74
N VAL A 34 7.19 4.35 -3.30
CA VAL A 34 8.29 5.16 -3.80
C VAL A 34 8.52 4.91 -5.28
N TRP A 35 8.88 5.96 -6.01
CA TRP A 35 9.23 5.89 -7.42
C TRP A 35 10.74 5.75 -7.57
N ILE A 36 11.17 4.72 -8.30
CA ILE A 36 12.59 4.55 -8.64
C ILE A 36 12.88 5.32 -9.93
N ASP A 37 13.79 6.28 -9.84
CA ASP A 37 14.32 7.08 -10.94
C ASP A 37 15.78 7.49 -10.65
N ASP A 38 16.37 8.26 -11.56
CA ASP A 38 17.77 8.72 -11.43
C ASP A 38 18.02 9.62 -10.21
N GLU A 39 16.98 10.31 -9.73
CA GLU A 39 17.05 11.21 -8.56
C GLU A 39 16.59 10.56 -7.25
N ILE A 40 16.33 9.25 -7.25
CA ILE A 40 15.75 8.55 -6.11
C ILE A 40 16.46 8.82 -4.78
N ARG A 41 17.80 8.86 -4.80
CA ARG A 41 18.60 9.09 -3.59
C ARG A 41 18.43 10.50 -3.03
N LYS A 42 18.29 11.50 -3.91
CA LYS A 42 18.05 12.89 -3.51
C LYS A 42 16.63 13.06 -2.99
N ARG A 43 15.66 12.50 -3.72
CA ARG A 43 14.22 12.61 -3.41
C ARG A 43 13.86 11.97 -2.07
N TYR A 44 14.43 10.81 -1.78
CA TYR A 44 14.10 10.03 -0.57
C TYR A 44 15.18 10.08 0.51
N GLN A 45 16.09 11.05 0.48
CA GLN A 45 17.10 11.22 1.53
C GLN A 45 16.49 11.31 2.95
N TYR A 46 15.24 11.79 3.06
CA TYR A 46 14.51 11.85 4.33
C TYR A 46 14.09 10.47 4.84
N PHE A 47 13.82 9.52 3.94
CA PHE A 47 13.47 8.14 4.32
C PHE A 47 14.66 7.33 4.82
N THR A 48 15.88 7.83 4.66
CA THR A 48 17.05 7.24 5.30
C THR A 48 17.08 7.51 6.80
N LYS A 49 16.27 8.46 7.30
CA LYS A 49 16.15 8.74 8.73
C LYS A 49 15.30 7.65 9.42
N LYS A 50 15.70 7.28 10.65
CA LYS A 50 15.11 6.21 11.44
C LYS A 50 13.58 6.32 11.61
N GLU A 51 13.06 7.54 11.60
CA GLU A 51 11.65 7.86 11.79
C GLU A 51 10.74 7.40 10.63
N PHE A 52 11.31 7.22 9.42
CA PHE A 52 10.57 6.85 8.20
C PHE A 52 10.91 5.44 7.68
N ARG A 53 11.66 4.63 8.43
CA ARG A 53 12.23 3.35 7.96
C ARG A 53 11.34 2.14 8.20
N GLU A 54 10.02 2.25 8.16
CA GLU A 54 9.22 1.07 8.46
C GLU A 54 9.10 0.11 7.28
N ALA A 55 8.59 0.56 6.13
CA ALA A 55 8.30 -0.31 4.99
C ALA A 55 8.15 0.48 3.68
N LEU A 56 8.72 -0.02 2.59
CA LEU A 56 8.61 0.59 1.28
C LEU A 56 7.85 -0.29 0.29
N PHE A 57 7.15 0.36 -0.62
CA PHE A 57 6.41 -0.24 -1.73
C PHE A 57 6.98 0.27 -3.05
N ILE A 58 7.38 -0.63 -3.93
CA ILE A 58 7.89 -0.31 -5.26
C ILE A 58 7.00 -0.94 -6.33
N ASN A 59 6.98 -0.37 -7.53
CA ASN A 59 6.26 -0.94 -8.66
C ASN A 59 7.23 -1.59 -9.64
N ALA A 60 7.23 -2.92 -9.70
CA ALA A 60 8.16 -3.69 -10.52
C ALA A 60 7.90 -3.54 -12.02
N TYR A 61 6.63 -3.47 -12.45
CA TYR A 61 6.29 -3.22 -13.85
C TYR A 61 6.90 -1.90 -14.34
N HIS A 62 6.79 -0.84 -13.53
CA HIS A 62 7.36 0.45 -13.86
C HIS A 62 8.90 0.39 -14.04
N ILE A 63 9.55 -0.38 -13.18
CA ILE A 63 11.00 -0.58 -13.24
C ILE A 63 11.39 -1.34 -14.51
N LEU A 64 10.71 -2.44 -14.79
CA LEU A 64 11.04 -3.34 -15.89
C LEU A 64 10.70 -2.79 -17.28
N THR A 65 9.69 -1.92 -17.39
CA THR A 65 9.22 -1.38 -18.67
C THR A 65 9.89 -0.06 -19.07
N ARG A 66 10.67 0.56 -18.19
CA ARG A 66 11.42 1.78 -18.50
C ARG A 66 12.90 1.46 -18.68
N PRO A 67 13.45 1.54 -19.91
CA PRO A 67 14.81 1.06 -20.20
C PRO A 67 15.89 1.69 -19.31
N HIS A 68 15.82 3.01 -19.05
CA HIS A 68 16.79 3.71 -18.19
C HIS A 68 16.69 3.26 -16.73
N ILE A 69 15.47 3.06 -16.18
CA ILE A 69 15.27 2.56 -14.81
C ILE A 69 15.72 1.10 -14.69
N ARG A 70 15.36 0.26 -15.69
CA ARG A 70 15.82 -1.12 -15.75
C ARG A 70 17.33 -1.20 -15.70
N LYS A 71 18.06 -0.38 -16.48
CA LYS A 71 19.53 -0.32 -16.47
C LYS A 71 20.11 0.03 -15.10
N ILE A 72 19.44 0.90 -14.32
CA ILE A 72 19.88 1.26 -12.96
C ILE A 72 19.66 0.12 -11.98
N THR A 73 18.63 -0.71 -12.18
CA THR A 73 18.21 -1.74 -11.22
C THR A 73 18.66 -3.14 -11.58
N GLU A 74 18.99 -3.42 -12.85
CA GLU A 74 19.31 -4.76 -13.34
C GLU A 74 20.51 -5.36 -12.61
N GLY A 75 20.30 -6.56 -12.03
CA GLY A 75 21.32 -7.29 -11.26
C GLY A 75 21.72 -6.61 -9.93
N ARG A 76 21.02 -5.58 -9.50
CA ARG A 76 21.35 -4.85 -8.27
C ARG A 76 20.37 -5.17 -7.16
N ASP A 77 20.92 -5.32 -5.97
CA ASP A 77 20.17 -5.38 -4.73
C ASP A 77 19.43 -4.06 -4.50
N ILE A 78 18.08 -4.10 -4.45
CA ILE A 78 17.23 -2.91 -4.33
C ILE A 78 17.42 -2.19 -3.01
N HIS A 79 17.73 -2.92 -1.92
CA HIS A 79 18.02 -2.34 -0.61
C HIS A 79 19.27 -1.47 -0.64
N LYS A 80 20.32 -1.95 -1.33
CA LYS A 80 21.57 -1.19 -1.51
C LYS A 80 21.35 0.04 -2.39
N LEU A 81 20.55 -0.10 -3.45
CA LEU A 81 20.20 1.01 -4.33
C LEU A 81 19.48 2.12 -3.57
N LEU A 82 18.48 1.75 -2.76
CA LEU A 82 17.66 2.67 -1.96
C LEU A 82 18.32 3.10 -0.64
N ARG A 83 19.44 2.47 -0.23
CA ARG A 83 20.04 2.61 1.11
C ARG A 83 19.01 2.38 2.21
N PHE A 84 18.18 1.37 2.05
CA PHE A 84 17.06 1.06 2.92
C PHE A 84 17.16 -0.37 3.44
N GLU A 85 17.22 -0.53 4.76
CA GLU A 85 17.36 -1.84 5.43
C GLU A 85 16.02 -2.48 5.78
N GLY A 86 14.95 -1.68 5.83
CA GLY A 86 13.60 -2.16 6.13
C GLY A 86 13.03 -3.05 5.03
N PRO A 87 11.87 -3.70 5.27
CA PRO A 87 11.22 -4.52 4.27
C PRO A 87 10.73 -3.74 3.05
N ILE A 88 10.84 -4.36 1.89
CA ILE A 88 10.38 -3.84 0.60
C ILE A 88 9.39 -4.83 -0.01
N ILE A 89 8.18 -4.35 -0.31
CA ILE A 89 7.19 -5.05 -1.11
C ILE A 89 7.24 -4.53 -2.56
N ALA A 90 7.20 -5.44 -3.52
CA ALA A 90 7.17 -5.11 -4.94
C ALA A 90 5.81 -5.48 -5.55
N ASP A 91 5.09 -4.45 -6.02
CA ASP A 91 3.85 -4.60 -6.77
C ASP A 91 4.12 -5.06 -8.20
N SER A 92 3.28 -5.94 -8.69
CA SER A 92 3.34 -6.47 -10.04
C SER A 92 2.99 -5.44 -11.13
N GLY A 93 2.28 -4.38 -10.78
CA GLY A 93 1.75 -3.39 -11.72
C GLY A 93 0.44 -3.80 -12.39
N GLY A 94 -0.25 -4.82 -11.91
CA GLY A 94 -1.50 -5.33 -12.47
C GLY A 94 -2.56 -4.26 -12.72
N PHE A 95 -2.62 -3.24 -11.87
CA PHE A 95 -3.56 -2.11 -12.02
C PHE A 95 -3.45 -1.39 -13.38
N ILE A 96 -2.29 -1.40 -14.04
CA ILE A 96 -2.08 -0.78 -15.35
C ILE A 96 -2.90 -1.49 -16.43
N PHE A 97 -3.10 -2.80 -16.27
CA PHE A 97 -3.86 -3.65 -17.20
C PHE A 97 -5.37 -3.63 -16.96
N ARG A 98 -5.86 -2.90 -15.96
CA ARG A 98 -7.28 -2.87 -15.62
C ARG A 98 -8.18 -2.53 -16.81
N ASN A 99 -7.79 -1.58 -17.65
CA ASN A 99 -8.55 -1.16 -18.81
C ASN A 99 -8.15 -1.90 -20.11
N GLN A 100 -7.33 -2.96 -20.00
CA GLN A 100 -6.87 -3.75 -21.13
C GLN A 100 -7.53 -5.13 -21.10
N THR A 101 -7.90 -5.67 -22.25
CA THR A 101 -8.51 -6.99 -22.37
C THR A 101 -7.51 -8.12 -22.14
N LYS A 102 -6.23 -7.85 -22.42
CA LYS A 102 -5.13 -8.83 -22.26
C LYS A 102 -4.07 -8.30 -21.30
N LEU A 103 -3.54 -9.20 -20.50
CA LEU A 103 -2.38 -8.98 -19.66
C LEU A 103 -1.12 -9.30 -20.51
N SER A 104 -0.41 -8.27 -20.94
CA SER A 104 0.76 -8.41 -21.83
C SER A 104 2.08 -8.30 -21.07
N PHE A 105 2.20 -8.98 -19.93
CA PHE A 105 3.42 -8.99 -19.14
C PHE A 105 3.76 -10.41 -18.66
N ASP A 106 5.05 -10.76 -18.68
CA ASP A 106 5.51 -12.09 -18.31
C ASP A 106 5.65 -12.22 -16.78
N PRO A 107 4.85 -13.11 -16.11
CA PRO A 107 4.94 -13.32 -14.68
C PRO A 107 6.29 -13.92 -14.25
N LEU A 108 6.98 -14.69 -15.11
CA LEU A 108 8.31 -15.22 -14.80
C LEU A 108 9.41 -14.16 -14.89
N ALA A 109 9.29 -13.20 -15.81
CA ALA A 109 10.20 -12.05 -15.82
C ALA A 109 10.06 -11.21 -14.56
N LEU A 110 8.82 -11.06 -14.06
CA LEU A 110 8.53 -10.39 -12.80
C LEU A 110 9.14 -11.15 -11.61
N LEU A 111 8.95 -12.46 -11.56
CA LEU A 111 9.52 -13.32 -10.51
C LEU A 111 11.05 -13.24 -10.48
N ARG A 112 11.69 -13.35 -11.64
CA ARG A 112 13.16 -13.18 -11.78
C ARG A 112 13.62 -11.83 -11.23
N PHE A 113 12.89 -10.76 -11.53
CA PHE A 113 13.20 -9.44 -10.97
C PHE A 113 13.12 -9.45 -9.44
N TYR A 114 12.08 -10.01 -8.85
CA TYR A 114 11.94 -10.07 -7.41
C TYR A 114 13.14 -10.77 -6.75
N GLU A 115 13.55 -11.91 -7.31
CA GLU A 115 14.64 -12.71 -6.77
C GLU A 115 16.01 -12.04 -6.96
N THR A 116 16.30 -11.53 -8.15
CA THR A 116 17.59 -10.88 -8.44
C THR A 116 17.77 -9.54 -7.73
N SER A 117 16.69 -8.79 -7.56
CA SER A 117 16.69 -7.51 -6.85
C SER A 117 16.56 -7.66 -5.33
N LYS A 118 16.35 -8.89 -4.83
CA LYS A 118 16.22 -9.22 -3.40
C LYS A 118 15.11 -8.45 -2.70
N VAL A 119 13.96 -8.28 -3.34
CA VAL A 119 12.79 -7.76 -2.63
C VAL A 119 12.32 -8.77 -1.58
N ASP A 120 11.76 -8.28 -0.49
CA ASP A 120 11.34 -9.15 0.61
C ASP A 120 10.00 -9.81 0.35
N ILE A 121 9.08 -9.08 -0.29
CA ILE A 121 7.74 -9.53 -0.65
C ILE A 121 7.46 -9.18 -2.11
N GLY A 122 7.08 -10.17 -2.91
CA GLY A 122 6.60 -9.98 -4.28
C GLY A 122 5.09 -10.25 -4.39
N LEU A 123 4.36 -9.39 -5.07
CA LEU A 123 2.96 -9.64 -5.38
C LEU A 123 2.83 -10.41 -6.69
N VAL A 124 1.97 -11.42 -6.70
CA VAL A 124 1.65 -12.17 -7.92
C VAL A 124 1.05 -11.22 -8.95
N LEU A 125 1.42 -11.41 -10.22
CA LEU A 125 0.87 -10.63 -11.33
C LEU A 125 -0.63 -10.90 -11.48
N ASP A 126 -1.46 -9.94 -11.11
CA ASP A 126 -2.90 -10.00 -11.23
C ASP A 126 -3.41 -9.25 -12.46
N HIS A 127 -4.61 -9.59 -12.89
CA HIS A 127 -5.38 -8.86 -13.88
C HIS A 127 -6.68 -8.38 -13.22
N PRO A 128 -6.69 -7.19 -12.61
CA PRO A 128 -7.83 -6.71 -11.83
C PRO A 128 -9.04 -6.42 -12.72
N PRO A 129 -10.27 -6.51 -12.17
CA PRO A 129 -11.50 -6.22 -12.91
C PRO A 129 -11.55 -4.76 -13.36
N ASP A 130 -12.15 -4.52 -14.52
CA ASP A 130 -12.54 -3.18 -14.96
C ASP A 130 -13.92 -2.85 -14.37
N PRO A 131 -14.05 -1.83 -13.49
CA PRO A 131 -15.34 -1.44 -12.93
C PRO A 131 -16.37 -1.01 -13.97
N LYS A 132 -15.92 -0.65 -15.17
CA LYS A 132 -16.78 -0.22 -16.28
C LYS A 132 -17.28 -1.38 -17.14
N SER A 133 -16.60 -2.52 -17.08
CA SER A 133 -16.94 -3.71 -17.86
C SER A 133 -16.55 -4.97 -17.08
N LEU A 134 -17.53 -5.66 -16.52
CA LEU A 134 -17.31 -6.90 -15.77
C LEU A 134 -17.47 -8.16 -16.64
N ASN A 135 -17.71 -8.02 -17.94
CA ASN A 135 -17.99 -9.16 -18.85
C ASN A 135 -16.83 -10.14 -18.92
N ASP A 136 -15.59 -9.67 -18.79
CA ASP A 136 -14.37 -10.46 -18.86
C ASP A 136 -13.76 -10.80 -17.47
N GLU A 137 -14.46 -10.48 -16.38
CA GLU A 137 -13.93 -10.67 -15.01
C GLU A 137 -13.53 -12.12 -14.73
N ASN A 138 -14.31 -13.10 -15.20
CA ASN A 138 -13.99 -14.52 -15.01
C ASN A 138 -12.68 -14.91 -15.74
N THR A 139 -12.43 -14.34 -16.93
CA THR A 139 -11.19 -14.55 -17.67
C THR A 139 -9.98 -13.92 -16.94
N ARG A 140 -10.17 -12.75 -16.35
CA ARG A 140 -9.15 -12.06 -15.55
C ARG A 140 -8.79 -12.84 -14.29
N ILE A 141 -9.81 -13.36 -13.60
CA ILE A 141 -9.64 -14.26 -12.44
C ILE A 141 -8.84 -15.51 -12.82
N LYS A 142 -9.21 -16.18 -13.93
CA LYS A 142 -8.48 -17.36 -14.43
C LYS A 142 -7.02 -17.02 -14.75
N THR A 143 -6.77 -15.87 -15.38
CA THR A 143 -5.41 -15.40 -15.69
C THR A 143 -4.61 -15.17 -14.40
N THR A 144 -5.18 -14.50 -13.40
CA THR A 144 -4.54 -14.27 -12.10
C THR A 144 -4.22 -15.59 -11.37
N LEU A 145 -5.16 -16.54 -11.35
CA LEU A 145 -4.93 -17.86 -10.75
C LEU A 145 -3.83 -18.64 -11.48
N LYS A 146 -3.83 -18.62 -12.83
CA LYS A 146 -2.74 -19.21 -13.62
C LYS A 146 -1.38 -18.60 -13.29
N ASN A 147 -1.29 -17.28 -13.20
CA ASN A 147 -0.06 -16.60 -12.82
C ASN A 147 0.34 -16.95 -11.37
N THR A 148 -0.62 -17.11 -10.47
CA THR A 148 -0.35 -17.54 -9.09
C THR A 148 0.33 -18.91 -9.08
N ILE A 149 -0.25 -19.90 -9.76
CA ILE A 149 0.34 -21.24 -9.87
C ILE A 149 1.75 -21.15 -10.46
N LEU A 150 1.88 -20.50 -11.61
CA LEU A 150 3.14 -20.41 -12.35
C LEU A 150 4.26 -19.76 -11.50
N MET A 151 3.97 -18.66 -10.81
CA MET A 151 4.98 -17.97 -10.01
C MET A 151 5.36 -18.76 -8.74
N PHE A 152 4.40 -19.41 -8.08
CA PHE A 152 4.69 -20.22 -6.90
C PHE A 152 5.50 -21.47 -7.23
N GLU A 153 5.20 -22.16 -8.33
CA GLU A 153 5.92 -23.37 -8.79
C GLU A 153 7.35 -23.07 -9.27
N ASN A 154 7.60 -21.85 -9.77
CA ASN A 154 8.91 -21.46 -10.31
C ASN A 154 9.74 -20.61 -9.34
N LYS A 155 9.23 -20.30 -8.14
CA LYS A 155 9.97 -19.56 -7.13
C LYS A 155 11.18 -20.37 -6.62
N GLN A 156 12.38 -19.81 -6.74
CA GLN A 156 13.63 -20.44 -6.28
C GLN A 156 14.11 -19.89 -4.95
N SER A 157 13.93 -18.59 -4.68
CA SER A 157 14.45 -17.97 -3.47
C SER A 157 13.62 -18.35 -2.24
N SER A 158 14.27 -18.91 -1.22
CA SER A 158 13.66 -19.16 0.10
C SER A 158 13.39 -17.86 0.87
N ASP A 159 14.12 -16.79 0.58
CA ASP A 159 14.03 -15.50 1.27
C ASP A 159 12.88 -14.63 0.76
N LEU A 160 12.42 -14.88 -0.47
CA LEU A 160 11.29 -14.17 -1.07
C LEU A 160 9.96 -14.71 -0.56
N LEU A 161 9.13 -13.85 0.00
CA LEU A 161 7.70 -14.14 0.22
C LEU A 161 6.90 -13.76 -1.02
N LEU A 162 6.18 -14.69 -1.63
CA LEU A 162 5.14 -14.37 -2.62
C LEU A 162 3.79 -14.26 -1.92
N LEU A 163 3.05 -13.19 -2.22
CA LEU A 163 1.65 -13.02 -1.81
C LEU A 163 0.74 -13.20 -3.04
N PRO A 164 -0.21 -14.14 -3.00
CA PRO A 164 -1.24 -14.22 -4.01
C PRO A 164 -2.10 -12.96 -3.98
N VAL A 165 -2.50 -12.48 -5.16
CA VAL A 165 -3.38 -11.32 -5.30
C VAL A 165 -4.77 -11.79 -5.65
N VAL A 166 -5.77 -11.29 -4.92
CA VAL A 166 -7.19 -11.55 -5.18
C VAL A 166 -7.86 -10.23 -5.53
N SER A 167 -8.45 -10.17 -6.71
CA SER A 167 -9.09 -8.97 -7.24
C SER A 167 -10.45 -9.32 -7.81
N SER A 168 -11.52 -8.87 -7.17
CA SER A 168 -12.90 -8.92 -7.66
C SER A 168 -13.75 -7.89 -6.95
N LEU A 169 -14.86 -7.50 -7.56
CA LEU A 169 -15.91 -6.66 -6.95
C LEU A 169 -17.11 -7.50 -6.44
N SER A 170 -17.03 -8.84 -6.55
CA SER A 170 -18.04 -9.78 -6.05
C SER A 170 -17.53 -10.53 -4.83
N ILE A 171 -18.33 -10.55 -3.77
CA ILE A 171 -18.04 -11.29 -2.52
C ILE A 171 -17.93 -12.79 -2.80
N GLU A 172 -18.82 -13.34 -3.63
CA GLU A 172 -18.84 -14.76 -3.99
C GLU A 172 -17.56 -15.13 -4.74
N LYS A 173 -17.19 -14.36 -5.75
CA LYS A 173 -15.97 -14.62 -6.54
C LYS A 173 -14.72 -14.57 -5.67
N ILE A 174 -14.58 -13.57 -4.78
CA ILE A 174 -13.44 -13.51 -3.85
C ILE A 174 -13.39 -14.74 -2.95
N ARG A 175 -14.55 -15.17 -2.42
CA ARG A 175 -14.64 -16.39 -1.62
C ARG A 175 -14.17 -17.61 -2.40
N ASP A 176 -14.59 -17.74 -3.65
CA ASP A 176 -14.23 -18.88 -4.50
C ASP A 176 -12.76 -18.85 -4.90
N ILE A 177 -12.19 -17.68 -5.17
CA ILE A 177 -10.75 -17.53 -5.43
C ILE A 177 -9.93 -17.95 -4.19
N ILE A 178 -10.30 -17.47 -3.01
CA ILE A 178 -9.62 -17.83 -1.75
C ILE A 178 -9.72 -19.36 -1.53
N ARG A 179 -10.87 -19.96 -1.74
CA ARG A 179 -11.05 -21.43 -1.63
C ARG A 179 -10.20 -22.18 -2.65
N ALA A 180 -10.11 -21.70 -3.90
CA ALA A 180 -9.28 -22.31 -4.92
C ALA A 180 -7.80 -22.29 -4.54
N ILE A 181 -7.28 -21.15 -4.05
CA ILE A 181 -5.91 -21.04 -3.58
C ILE A 181 -5.64 -21.96 -2.39
N ARG A 182 -6.54 -22.00 -1.40
CA ARG A 182 -6.39 -22.86 -0.20
C ARG A 182 -6.36 -24.36 -0.49
N ARG A 183 -6.89 -24.81 -1.62
CA ARG A 183 -6.80 -26.24 -2.03
C ARG A 183 -5.39 -26.64 -2.44
N VAL A 184 -4.57 -25.68 -2.83
CA VAL A 184 -3.21 -25.92 -3.37
C VAL A 184 -2.14 -25.50 -2.38
N TRP A 185 -2.33 -24.38 -1.67
CA TRP A 185 -1.35 -23.81 -0.74
C TRP A 185 -1.97 -23.34 0.57
N THR A 186 -1.15 -23.36 1.61
CA THR A 186 -1.46 -22.65 2.86
C THR A 186 -1.32 -21.15 2.63
N ILE A 187 -2.41 -20.40 2.85
CA ILE A 187 -2.40 -18.94 2.72
C ILE A 187 -1.87 -18.31 4.02
N GLU A 188 -0.56 -18.13 4.11
CA GLU A 188 0.05 -17.37 5.23
C GLU A 188 -0.25 -15.87 5.13
N GLY A 189 -0.37 -15.34 3.91
CA GLY A 189 -0.74 -13.96 3.63
C GLY A 189 -1.37 -13.82 2.26
N ILE A 190 -2.15 -12.76 2.09
CA ILE A 190 -2.90 -12.46 0.86
C ILE A 190 -2.92 -10.96 0.59
N CYS A 191 -2.91 -10.60 -0.67
CA CYS A 191 -3.09 -9.24 -1.14
C CYS A 191 -4.46 -9.08 -1.81
N ILE A 192 -5.21 -8.04 -1.44
CA ILE A 192 -6.53 -7.75 -2.03
C ILE A 192 -6.39 -6.51 -2.91
N GLY A 193 -6.63 -6.70 -4.21
CA GLY A 193 -6.60 -5.65 -5.22
C GLY A 193 -7.99 -5.22 -5.69
N GLY A 194 -8.03 -4.17 -6.53
CA GLY A 194 -9.26 -3.74 -7.19
C GLY A 194 -10.27 -2.95 -6.35
N LEU A 195 -9.99 -2.64 -5.08
CA LEU A 195 -10.95 -2.03 -4.15
C LEU A 195 -11.03 -0.49 -4.20
N VAL A 196 -10.08 0.18 -4.84
CA VAL A 196 -10.04 1.65 -4.95
C VAL A 196 -11.34 2.26 -5.51
N PRO A 197 -12.02 1.68 -6.53
CA PRO A 197 -13.30 2.19 -7.03
C PRO A 197 -14.42 2.20 -5.99
N LEU A 198 -14.41 1.25 -5.04
CA LEU A 198 -15.40 1.17 -3.97
C LEU A 198 -15.30 2.34 -2.98
N ILE A 199 -14.06 2.80 -2.71
CA ILE A 199 -13.80 3.94 -1.82
C ILE A 199 -14.10 5.27 -2.51
N ARG A 200 -13.76 5.38 -3.80
CA ARG A 200 -13.91 6.64 -4.56
C ARG A 200 -15.33 6.92 -5.06
N THR A 201 -16.32 6.22 -4.55
CA THR A 201 -17.73 6.37 -4.92
C THR A 201 -18.01 6.21 -6.43
N GLN A 202 -17.17 5.45 -7.12
CA GLN A 202 -17.37 5.13 -8.55
C GLN A 202 -18.40 4.01 -8.75
N ILE A 203 -18.79 3.34 -7.67
CA ILE A 203 -19.75 2.24 -7.65
C ILE A 203 -20.82 2.57 -6.61
N PRO A 204 -22.12 2.50 -6.96
CA PRO A 204 -23.20 2.65 -6.00
C PRO A 204 -23.04 1.68 -4.82
N ASN A 205 -23.26 2.17 -3.59
CA ASN A 205 -23.05 1.39 -2.36
C ASN A 205 -21.64 0.79 -2.17
N GLY A 206 -20.64 1.29 -2.92
CA GLY A 206 -19.28 0.73 -2.91
C GLY A 206 -18.65 0.64 -1.54
N ARG A 207 -18.86 1.63 -0.66
CA ARG A 207 -18.33 1.60 0.71
C ARG A 207 -18.95 0.48 1.55
N LYS A 208 -20.26 0.23 1.41
CA LYS A 208 -20.95 -0.88 2.10
C LYS A 208 -20.38 -2.22 1.62
N LEU A 209 -20.26 -2.39 0.30
CA LEU A 209 -19.67 -3.58 -0.30
C LEU A 209 -18.23 -3.81 0.16
N LEU A 210 -17.40 -2.75 0.25
CA LEU A 210 -16.04 -2.82 0.76
C LEU A 210 -16.01 -3.37 2.20
N VAL A 211 -16.87 -2.85 3.08
CA VAL A 211 -16.96 -3.28 4.48
C VAL A 211 -17.34 -4.77 4.56
N GLU A 212 -18.41 -5.18 3.88
CA GLU A 212 -18.89 -6.56 3.85
C GLU A 212 -17.82 -7.54 3.35
N LEU A 213 -17.12 -7.13 2.28
CA LEU A 213 -16.06 -7.90 1.64
C LEU A 213 -14.86 -8.09 2.60
N LEU A 214 -14.36 -7.04 3.24
CA LEU A 214 -13.23 -7.15 4.16
C LEU A 214 -13.58 -7.95 5.42
N ILE A 215 -14.78 -7.79 5.96
CA ILE A 215 -15.28 -8.61 7.08
C ILE A 215 -15.31 -10.10 6.67
N MET A 216 -15.82 -10.42 5.49
CA MET A 216 -15.86 -11.79 4.99
C MET A 216 -14.45 -12.36 4.81
N ILE A 217 -13.53 -11.60 4.23
CA ILE A 217 -12.13 -12.04 4.03
C ILE A 217 -11.48 -12.35 5.38
N ARG A 218 -11.59 -11.45 6.37
CA ARG A 218 -11.00 -11.67 7.70
C ARG A 218 -11.60 -12.88 8.41
N ARG A 219 -12.88 -13.14 8.24
CA ARG A 219 -13.55 -14.38 8.77
C ARG A 219 -13.04 -15.64 8.09
N LEU A 220 -12.79 -15.61 6.79
CA LEU A 220 -12.24 -16.75 6.05
C LEU A 220 -10.77 -17.01 6.36
N LEU A 221 -10.02 -15.99 6.69
CA LEU A 221 -8.57 -16.01 6.87
C LEU A 221 -8.19 -15.35 8.21
N PRO A 222 -8.62 -15.92 9.36
CA PRO A 222 -8.43 -15.27 10.67
C PRO A 222 -6.95 -15.07 11.01
N ASP A 223 -6.10 -16.00 10.64
CA ASP A 223 -4.68 -16.01 11.00
C ASP A 223 -3.75 -15.48 9.90
N SER A 224 -4.25 -15.31 8.67
CA SER A 224 -3.44 -14.86 7.54
C SER A 224 -3.17 -13.35 7.59
N PHE A 225 -2.01 -12.94 7.10
CA PHE A 225 -1.67 -11.54 6.87
C PHE A 225 -2.44 -10.98 5.67
N ILE A 226 -3.20 -9.91 5.87
CA ILE A 226 -4.02 -9.28 4.83
C ILE A 226 -3.45 -7.92 4.47
N HIS A 227 -3.03 -7.77 3.20
CA HIS A 227 -2.65 -6.50 2.59
C HIS A 227 -3.74 -6.02 1.63
N VAL A 228 -4.07 -4.73 1.65
CA VAL A 228 -5.05 -4.13 0.72
C VAL A 228 -4.40 -3.02 -0.09
N LEU A 229 -4.44 -3.16 -1.42
CA LEU A 229 -3.76 -2.26 -2.37
C LEU A 229 -4.45 -0.91 -2.54
N GLY A 230 -3.64 0.16 -2.48
CA GLY A 230 -4.00 1.51 -2.92
C GLY A 230 -4.97 2.28 -2.03
N VAL A 231 -5.23 1.82 -0.81
CA VAL A 231 -6.25 2.41 0.09
C VAL A 231 -5.69 3.08 1.34
N GLY A 232 -4.37 3.28 1.39
CA GLY A 232 -3.66 3.85 2.55
C GLY A 232 -3.75 5.37 2.68
N GLY A 233 -4.92 5.99 2.45
CA GLY A 233 -5.10 7.42 2.79
C GLY A 233 -5.26 7.63 4.30
N THR A 234 -4.93 8.82 4.84
CA THR A 234 -5.02 9.14 6.28
C THR A 234 -6.41 8.89 6.86
N THR A 235 -7.47 9.10 6.09
CA THR A 235 -8.85 8.87 6.52
C THR A 235 -9.34 7.44 6.26
N THR A 236 -8.69 6.69 5.36
CA THR A 236 -9.13 5.35 4.96
C THR A 236 -8.36 4.24 5.66
N MET A 237 -7.10 4.48 6.04
CA MET A 237 -6.28 3.44 6.68
C MET A 237 -6.86 2.98 8.02
N HIS A 238 -7.41 3.89 8.83
CA HIS A 238 -8.07 3.53 10.09
C HIS A 238 -9.26 2.59 9.86
N LEU A 239 -10.11 2.89 8.86
CA LEU A 239 -11.21 1.99 8.48
C LEU A 239 -10.68 0.61 8.05
N MET A 240 -9.59 0.55 7.28
CA MET A 240 -9.00 -0.73 6.88
C MET A 240 -8.53 -1.53 8.10
N TYR A 241 -7.82 -0.90 9.01
CA TYR A 241 -7.32 -1.56 10.22
C TYR A 241 -8.47 -2.01 11.13
N TYR A 242 -9.50 -1.17 11.30
CA TYR A 242 -10.71 -1.54 12.03
C TYR A 242 -11.42 -2.78 11.45
N LEU A 243 -11.42 -2.91 10.12
CA LEU A 243 -11.98 -4.06 9.42
C LEU A 243 -11.07 -5.31 9.43
N GLY A 244 -9.92 -5.24 10.10
CA GLY A 244 -9.00 -6.35 10.27
C GLY A 244 -7.95 -6.49 9.17
N VAL A 245 -7.70 -5.45 8.38
CA VAL A 245 -6.58 -5.40 7.43
C VAL A 245 -5.28 -5.15 8.20
N ASP A 246 -4.23 -5.91 7.90
CA ASP A 246 -2.94 -5.78 8.60
C ASP A 246 -2.02 -4.75 7.96
N SER A 247 -2.20 -4.50 6.65
CA SER A 247 -1.37 -3.53 5.95
C SER A 247 -2.05 -2.91 4.74
N VAL A 248 -1.66 -1.69 4.43
CA VAL A 248 -2.08 -0.92 3.25
C VAL A 248 -0.88 -0.23 2.63
N ASP A 249 -0.96 0.15 1.35
CA ASP A 249 0.03 0.99 0.70
C ASP A 249 -0.53 2.36 0.33
N SER A 250 0.34 3.34 0.18
CA SER A 250 -0.03 4.67 -0.28
C SER A 250 1.08 5.40 -1.02
N CYS A 251 0.70 6.04 -2.14
CA CYS A 251 1.46 7.09 -2.80
C CYS A 251 0.84 8.49 -2.57
N ALA A 252 -0.21 8.58 -1.75
CA ALA A 252 -0.96 9.83 -1.58
C ALA A 252 -0.12 10.92 -0.93
N TRP A 253 0.75 10.59 0.02
CA TRP A 253 1.65 11.50 0.69
C TRP A 253 2.50 12.32 -0.29
N GLU A 254 3.03 11.71 -1.34
CA GLU A 254 3.83 12.38 -2.37
C GLU A 254 2.95 13.04 -3.43
N LYS A 255 1.92 12.33 -3.93
CA LYS A 255 1.00 12.88 -4.94
C LYS A 255 0.30 14.14 -4.44
N LYS A 256 -0.15 14.17 -3.20
CA LYS A 256 -0.81 15.34 -2.61
C LYS A 256 0.15 16.51 -2.49
N ALA A 257 1.37 16.26 -2.06
CA ALA A 257 2.43 17.28 -2.05
C ALA A 257 2.68 17.89 -3.42
N ALA A 258 2.69 17.07 -4.49
CA ALA A 258 2.82 17.55 -5.87
C ALA A 258 1.64 18.44 -6.32
N TYR A 259 0.44 18.19 -5.78
CA TYR A 259 -0.74 19.05 -6.03
C TYR A 259 -0.82 20.29 -5.14
N GLY A 260 0.20 20.55 -4.31
CA GLY A 260 0.23 21.69 -3.38
C GLY A 260 -0.56 21.47 -2.10
N LEU A 261 -0.88 20.21 -1.77
CA LEU A 261 -1.68 19.85 -0.60
C LEU A 261 -0.80 19.34 0.54
N ILE A 262 -1.14 19.75 1.75
CA ILE A 262 -0.68 19.13 2.98
C ILE A 262 -1.74 18.18 3.54
N GLN A 263 -1.29 17.26 4.37
CA GLN A 263 -2.14 16.36 5.16
C GLN A 263 -2.16 16.85 6.61
N LEU A 264 -3.34 16.86 7.21
CA LEU A 264 -3.47 17.05 8.65
C LEU A 264 -4.00 15.78 9.32
N PRO A 265 -3.55 15.45 10.52
CA PRO A 265 -4.05 14.31 11.28
C PRO A 265 -5.57 14.34 11.39
N LYS A 266 -6.25 13.21 11.10
CA LYS A 266 -7.72 13.04 11.16
C LYS A 266 -8.54 13.98 10.24
N VAL A 267 -7.93 14.99 9.63
CA VAL A 267 -8.61 16.03 8.84
C VAL A 267 -8.48 15.80 7.34
N GLY A 268 -7.32 15.30 6.89
CA GLY A 268 -7.04 15.00 5.49
C GLY A 268 -6.43 16.17 4.71
N ASP A 269 -6.79 16.30 3.43
CA ASP A 269 -6.14 17.20 2.45
C ASP A 269 -6.52 18.68 2.62
N ARG A 270 -5.55 19.59 2.69
CA ARG A 270 -5.75 21.04 2.74
C ARG A 270 -4.77 21.80 1.86
N PHE A 271 -5.21 22.93 1.30
CA PHE A 271 -4.31 23.98 0.85
C PHE A 271 -3.95 24.90 2.02
N ILE A 272 -2.68 25.33 2.10
CA ILE A 272 -2.26 26.31 3.12
C ILE A 272 -2.81 27.68 2.77
N ILE A 273 -2.62 28.12 1.51
CA ILE A 273 -3.16 29.37 0.99
C ILE A 273 -4.26 29.09 -0.03
N ARG A 274 -5.33 29.90 0.01
CA ARG A 274 -6.46 29.76 -0.91
C ARG A 274 -6.01 29.91 -2.37
N ARG A 275 -6.20 28.85 -3.17
CA ARG A 275 -5.94 28.85 -4.61
C ARG A 275 -7.27 28.94 -5.35
N SER A 276 -7.59 30.12 -5.87
CA SER A 276 -8.89 30.50 -6.44
C SER A 276 -9.42 29.57 -7.55
N LYS A 277 -8.57 28.81 -8.23
CA LYS A 277 -8.93 27.95 -9.37
C LYS A 277 -9.20 26.47 -9.02
N ARG A 278 -8.91 26.00 -7.80
CA ARG A 278 -9.04 24.59 -7.42
C ARG A 278 -10.04 24.39 -6.28
N LYS A 279 -11.33 24.40 -6.60
CA LYS A 279 -12.44 24.23 -5.62
C LYS A 279 -12.52 22.84 -4.96
N ARG A 280 -11.74 21.84 -5.39
CA ARG A 280 -11.90 20.45 -4.95
C ARG A 280 -11.46 20.20 -3.50
N TYR A 281 -10.51 20.94 -3.01
CA TYR A 281 -9.97 20.79 -1.66
C TYR A 281 -10.09 22.09 -0.89
N PRO A 282 -10.45 22.04 0.39
CA PRO A 282 -10.55 23.23 1.24
C PRO A 282 -9.17 23.81 1.57
N THR A 283 -9.17 25.08 1.93
CA THR A 283 -8.04 25.77 2.55
C THR A 283 -8.10 25.55 4.06
N LEU A 284 -6.98 25.64 4.75
CA LEU A 284 -6.91 25.61 6.21
C LEU A 284 -7.88 26.62 6.84
N SER A 285 -8.65 26.16 7.81
CA SER A 285 -9.31 27.04 8.78
C SER A 285 -8.30 27.57 9.78
N THR A 286 -8.67 28.60 10.57
CA THR A 286 -7.81 29.14 11.64
C THR A 286 -7.32 28.04 12.59
N LYS A 287 -8.23 27.18 13.06
CA LYS A 287 -7.89 26.05 13.94
C LYS A 287 -6.92 25.06 13.29
N GLU A 288 -7.12 24.76 12.01
CA GLU A 288 -6.24 23.85 11.28
C GLU A 288 -4.86 24.47 11.01
N TYR A 289 -4.79 25.80 10.85
CA TYR A 289 -3.52 26.52 10.76
C TYR A 289 -2.76 26.47 12.10
N GLU A 290 -3.45 26.63 13.23
CA GLU A 290 -2.87 26.45 14.58
C GLU A 290 -2.32 25.02 14.75
N MET A 291 -3.07 23.99 14.33
CA MET A 291 -2.58 22.61 14.34
C MET A 291 -1.29 22.44 13.51
N LEU A 292 -1.16 23.18 12.39
CA LEU A 292 0.04 23.13 11.56
C LEU A 292 1.23 23.80 12.25
N LEU A 293 1.00 24.92 12.97
CA LEU A 293 2.03 25.61 13.76
C LEU A 293 2.56 24.72 14.89
N GLU A 294 1.70 23.91 15.52
CA GLU A 294 2.07 22.97 16.58
C GLU A 294 2.66 21.65 16.08
N CYS A 295 2.72 21.46 14.77
CA CYS A 295 3.14 20.20 14.16
C CYS A 295 4.58 19.81 14.51
N GLN A 296 4.77 18.61 15.05
CA GLN A 296 6.05 18.10 15.52
C GLN A 296 6.92 17.47 14.42
N CYS A 297 6.52 17.57 13.15
CA CYS A 297 7.32 17.01 12.07
C CYS A 297 8.66 17.73 11.91
N PRO A 298 9.70 17.07 11.35
CA PRO A 298 11.03 17.66 11.24
C PRO A 298 11.09 18.89 10.32
N VAL A 299 10.06 19.11 9.51
CA VAL A 299 9.92 20.29 8.65
C VAL A 299 9.27 21.44 9.41
N CYS A 300 8.08 21.25 9.98
CA CYS A 300 7.35 22.32 10.65
C CYS A 300 8.08 22.89 11.87
N LYS A 301 8.96 22.11 12.50
CA LYS A 301 9.87 22.61 13.56
C LYS A 301 10.90 23.65 13.07
N LYS A 302 11.14 23.74 11.77
CA LYS A 302 12.22 24.56 11.19
C LYS A 302 11.72 25.56 10.15
N HIS A 303 10.53 25.38 9.64
CA HIS A 303 9.97 26.14 8.54
C HIS A 303 8.56 26.62 8.87
N PRO A 304 8.23 27.87 8.61
CA PRO A 304 6.86 28.36 8.76
C PRO A 304 5.92 27.71 7.69
N PRO A 305 4.60 27.75 7.90
CA PRO A 305 3.63 27.18 6.97
C PRO A 305 3.78 27.68 5.51
N GLU A 306 4.20 28.93 5.32
CA GLU A 306 4.37 29.55 4.01
C GLU A 306 5.45 28.84 3.16
N ASP A 307 6.50 28.34 3.81
CA ASP A 307 7.53 27.54 3.13
C ASP A 307 6.96 26.22 2.59
N LEU A 308 6.03 25.62 3.32
CA LEU A 308 5.33 24.42 2.85
C LEU A 308 4.39 24.72 1.68
N ASP A 309 3.81 25.95 1.62
CA ASP A 309 2.95 26.31 0.48
C ASP A 309 3.72 26.35 -0.84
N VAL A 310 4.96 26.82 -0.81
CA VAL A 310 5.80 26.96 -2.02
C VAL A 310 6.64 25.72 -2.31
N SER A 311 7.12 25.00 -1.29
CA SER A 311 8.03 23.87 -1.46
C SER A 311 7.32 22.52 -1.47
N ARG A 312 7.40 21.81 -2.63
CA ARG A 312 6.93 20.42 -2.74
C ARG A 312 7.66 19.49 -1.78
N ASP A 313 8.98 19.62 -1.66
CA ASP A 313 9.80 18.70 -0.88
C ASP A 313 9.49 18.79 0.60
N LEU A 314 9.25 20.00 1.12
CA LEU A 314 8.81 20.18 2.51
C LEU A 314 7.42 19.53 2.74
N ARG A 315 6.47 19.70 1.80
CA ARG A 315 5.18 19.03 1.89
C ARG A 315 5.30 17.51 1.86
N VAL A 316 6.20 16.95 1.05
CA VAL A 316 6.46 15.51 0.97
C VAL A 316 6.85 14.96 2.34
N VAL A 317 7.80 15.61 3.02
CA VAL A 317 8.27 15.17 4.34
C VAL A 317 7.19 15.33 5.41
N HIS A 318 6.50 16.47 5.42
CA HIS A 318 5.37 16.72 6.33
C HIS A 318 4.27 15.66 6.15
N ASN A 319 3.82 15.43 4.91
CA ASN A 319 2.78 14.46 4.62
C ASN A 319 3.19 13.04 5.03
N ALA A 320 4.42 12.63 4.72
CA ALA A 320 4.92 11.31 5.13
C ALA A 320 4.93 11.15 6.67
N TRP A 321 5.31 12.21 7.38
CA TRP A 321 5.27 12.24 8.85
C TRP A 321 3.85 12.04 9.37
N VAL A 322 2.87 12.76 8.81
CA VAL A 322 1.45 12.62 9.21
C VAL A 322 0.96 11.19 8.97
N PHE A 323 1.22 10.63 7.78
CA PHE A 323 0.84 9.24 7.47
C PHE A 323 1.43 8.23 8.44
N GLN A 324 2.69 8.41 8.84
CA GLN A 324 3.33 7.51 9.79
C GLN A 324 2.76 7.63 11.20
N ASN A 325 2.39 8.84 11.61
CA ASN A 325 1.76 9.05 12.91
C ASN A 325 0.36 8.46 12.99
N GLU A 326 -0.43 8.52 11.92
CA GLU A 326 -1.72 7.83 11.83
C GLU A 326 -1.58 6.32 12.07
N VAL A 327 -0.51 5.70 11.53
CA VAL A 327 -0.24 4.27 11.80
C VAL A 327 0.12 4.02 13.26
N LYS A 328 0.95 4.88 13.86
CA LYS A 328 1.29 4.77 15.28
C LYS A 328 0.05 4.92 16.16
N GLU A 329 -0.79 5.90 15.84
CA GLU A 329 -2.06 6.12 16.53
C GLU A 329 -3.00 4.92 16.41
N ALA A 330 -3.15 4.34 15.20
CA ALA A 330 -3.95 3.14 15.00
C ALA A 330 -3.48 1.98 15.89
N ARG A 331 -2.16 1.77 16.00
CA ARG A 331 -1.60 0.75 16.90
C ARG A 331 -1.94 1.01 18.37
N GLU A 332 -1.89 2.27 18.81
CA GLU A 332 -2.26 2.65 20.18
C GLU A 332 -3.76 2.49 20.45
N MET A 333 -4.62 2.89 19.51
CA MET A 333 -6.06 2.71 19.62
C MET A 333 -6.43 1.23 19.76
N ILE A 334 -5.84 0.35 18.93
CA ILE A 334 -6.07 -1.10 19.04
C ILE A 334 -5.59 -1.63 20.41
N ARG A 335 -4.42 -1.20 20.87
CA ARG A 335 -3.88 -1.63 22.15
C ARG A 335 -4.77 -1.22 23.32
N LYS A 336 -5.40 -0.04 23.24
CA LYS A 336 -6.31 0.50 24.26
C LYS A 336 -7.76 0.05 24.08
N ARG A 337 -8.09 -0.64 22.99
CA ARG A 337 -9.44 -1.03 22.57
C ARG A 337 -10.37 0.17 22.32
N GLU A 338 -9.81 1.24 21.76
CA GLU A 338 -10.53 2.49 21.46
C GLU A 338 -11.24 2.47 20.10
N TYR A 339 -11.15 1.40 19.30
CA TYR A 339 -11.92 1.22 18.07
C TYR A 339 -13.33 0.67 18.33
N GLU A 340 -13.62 0.17 19.53
CA GLU A 340 -14.96 -0.32 19.92
C GLU A 340 -15.90 0.82 20.37
N GLU A 341 -15.35 1.97 20.76
CA GLU A 341 -16.11 3.16 21.13
C GLU A 341 -16.40 4.07 19.91
#